data_a3674b8f606773fac99c1fc60328aa9f
#
_entry.id   a3674b8f606773fac99c1fc60328aa9f
#
_cell.length_a   1.000
_cell.length_b   1.000
_cell.length_c   1.000
_cell.angle_alpha   90.00
_cell.angle_beta   90.00
_cell.angle_gamma   90.00
#
_symmetry.space_group_name_H-M   'P 1'
#
loop_
_entity.id
_entity.type
_entity.pdbx_description
1 polymer ?
#
loop_
_entity_poly.entity_id
_entity_poly.type
_entity_poly.pdbx_seq_one_letter_code
_entity_poly.pdbx_strand_id
1 'polypeptide(L)'
;MKEIQFNTIQAFNDFHGFETLHPLISVAHFDRETEVEEAIYHYGLYCLFLKENKGCKLSYGLTDYDFDEMTVTSFAPGQTIHVAPNPEVKYPRWTAIVFHPDLLNRTPLGKSMEKYEFFDYSSNEALHLSTAEIEIFRDVLSMIGQELHH
;
A
#
# COMPACT_ATOMS: atom_id res chain seq x y z
N MET A 1 -4.86 -3.94 -21.26
CA MET A 1 -4.65 -3.28 -19.97
C MET A 1 -3.24 -3.53 -19.49
N LYS A 2 -2.60 -2.52 -18.96
CA LYS A 2 -1.22 -2.59 -18.49
C LYS A 2 -1.12 -3.47 -17.24
N GLU A 3 -0.14 -4.36 -17.20
CA GLU A 3 0.16 -5.19 -16.03
C GLU A 3 1.55 -4.81 -15.49
N ILE A 4 1.62 -4.64 -14.19
CA ILE A 4 2.82 -4.16 -13.50
C ILE A 4 3.13 -5.10 -12.35
N GLN A 5 4.39 -5.49 -12.21
CA GLN A 5 4.83 -6.40 -11.16
C GLN A 5 5.84 -5.73 -10.24
N PHE A 6 5.60 -5.82 -8.94
CA PHE A 6 6.51 -5.33 -7.91
C PHE A 6 7.01 -6.48 -7.05
N ASN A 7 8.23 -6.93 -7.30
CA ASN A 7 8.89 -7.98 -6.52
C ASN A 7 9.97 -7.44 -5.59
N THR A 8 10.38 -6.19 -5.78
CA THR A 8 11.40 -5.53 -4.98
C THR A 8 10.95 -4.13 -4.59
N ILE A 9 11.51 -3.64 -3.49
CA ILE A 9 11.27 -2.25 -3.07
C ILE A 9 11.76 -1.27 -4.14
N GLN A 10 12.90 -1.55 -4.75
CA GLN A 10 13.42 -0.68 -5.80
C GLN A 10 12.46 -0.57 -6.99
N ALA A 11 11.88 -1.68 -7.43
CA ALA A 11 10.92 -1.68 -8.54
C ALA A 11 9.69 -0.82 -8.22
N PHE A 12 9.17 -0.95 -7.01
CA PHE A 12 8.06 -0.13 -6.54
C PHE A 12 8.42 1.36 -6.52
N ASN A 13 9.57 1.70 -5.94
CA ASN A 13 10.02 3.09 -5.83
C ASN A 13 10.31 3.71 -7.20
N ASP A 14 11.00 2.98 -8.06
CA ASP A 14 11.33 3.48 -9.41
C ASP A 14 10.08 3.77 -10.23
N PHE A 15 9.09 2.90 -10.14
CA PHE A 15 7.82 3.09 -10.83
C PHE A 15 7.10 4.38 -10.39
N HIS A 16 7.11 4.67 -9.09
CA HIS A 16 6.43 5.82 -8.51
C HIS A 16 7.32 7.08 -8.41
N GLY A 17 8.60 6.98 -8.77
CA GLY A 17 9.53 8.10 -8.68
C GLY A 17 10.03 8.41 -7.28
N PHE A 18 10.10 7.43 -6.40
CA PHE A 18 10.63 7.56 -5.05
C PHE A 18 12.09 7.10 -4.96
N GLU A 19 12.85 7.70 -4.06
CA GLU A 19 14.19 7.26 -3.73
C GLU A 19 14.16 5.99 -2.89
N THR A 20 15.05 5.03 -3.20
CA THR A 20 15.21 3.81 -2.40
C THR A 20 16.25 4.02 -1.32
N LEU A 21 15.80 4.12 -0.06
CA LEU A 21 16.65 4.32 1.12
C LEU A 21 17.05 3.00 1.78
N HIS A 22 16.25 1.97 1.61
CA HIS A 22 16.48 0.64 2.18
C HIS A 22 15.98 -0.40 1.18
N PRO A 23 16.69 -1.53 1.01
CA PRO A 23 16.29 -2.53 0.01
C PRO A 23 15.04 -3.33 0.34
N LEU A 24 14.58 -3.34 1.60
CA LEU A 24 13.48 -4.20 2.05
C LEU A 24 12.26 -3.47 2.58
N ILE A 25 12.30 -2.14 2.72
CA ILE A 25 11.18 -1.36 3.23
C ILE A 25 11.18 0.05 2.63
N SER A 26 10.00 0.58 2.39
CA SER A 26 9.82 1.97 1.95
C SER A 26 8.57 2.57 2.58
N VAL A 27 8.64 3.85 2.92
CA VAL A 27 7.48 4.68 3.26
C VAL A 27 7.26 5.64 2.11
N ALA A 28 6.08 5.61 1.52
CA ALA A 28 5.75 6.36 0.32
C ALA A 28 4.61 7.33 0.58
N HIS A 29 4.82 8.59 0.21
CA HIS A 29 3.78 9.63 0.23
C HIS A 29 3.50 10.03 -1.21
N PHE A 30 2.30 9.76 -1.68
CA PHE A 30 1.88 10.12 -3.01
C PHE A 30 0.94 11.33 -2.93
N ASP A 31 1.50 12.49 -3.19
CA ASP A 31 0.80 13.78 -3.11
C ASP A 31 1.00 14.63 -4.36
N ARG A 32 1.51 14.02 -5.42
CA ARG A 32 1.84 14.70 -6.68
C ARG A 32 0.62 14.82 -7.57
N GLU A 33 0.64 15.86 -8.42
CA GLU A 33 -0.34 16.02 -9.49
C GLU A 33 -0.04 15.05 -10.64
N THR A 34 -0.28 13.76 -10.42
CA THR A 34 -0.07 12.70 -11.41
C THR A 34 -1.38 11.96 -11.62
N GLU A 35 -1.79 11.85 -12.86
CA GLU A 35 -2.98 11.08 -13.22
C GLU A 35 -2.73 9.59 -13.02
N VAL A 36 -3.74 8.87 -12.56
CA VAL A 36 -3.71 7.42 -12.41
C VAL A 36 -4.10 6.77 -13.72
N GLU A 37 -3.26 5.87 -14.21
CA GLU A 37 -3.62 4.99 -15.31
C GLU A 37 -4.26 3.71 -14.78
N GLU A 38 -5.26 3.21 -15.47
CA GLU A 38 -5.82 1.91 -15.16
C GLU A 38 -4.78 0.81 -15.39
N ALA A 39 -4.55 -0.02 -14.38
CA ALA A 39 -3.54 -1.08 -14.43
C ALA A 39 -3.87 -2.22 -13.48
N ILE A 40 -3.28 -3.37 -13.76
CA ILE A 40 -3.28 -4.53 -12.86
C ILE A 40 -1.89 -4.62 -12.24
N TYR A 41 -1.84 -4.63 -10.90
CA TYR A 41 -0.61 -4.76 -10.14
C TYR A 41 -0.50 -6.14 -9.51
N HIS A 42 0.65 -6.76 -9.69
CA HIS A 42 1.00 -8.03 -9.05
C HIS A 42 2.03 -7.74 -7.97
N TYR A 43 1.65 -7.93 -6.71
CA TYR A 43 2.51 -7.60 -5.57
C TYR A 43 3.24 -8.83 -5.05
N GLY A 44 4.56 -8.78 -5.01
CA GLY A 44 5.40 -9.69 -4.24
C GLY A 44 5.82 -9.09 -2.89
N LEU A 45 5.14 -8.05 -2.45
CA LEU A 45 5.44 -7.26 -1.25
C LEU A 45 4.22 -7.17 -0.37
N TYR A 46 4.44 -6.96 0.94
CA TYR A 46 3.37 -6.50 1.84
C TYR A 46 3.19 -5.00 1.69
N CYS A 47 1.96 -4.55 1.74
CA CYS A 47 1.64 -3.13 1.66
C CYS A 47 0.48 -2.78 2.58
N LEU A 48 0.64 -1.69 3.34
CA LEU A 48 -0.44 -1.01 4.06
C LEU A 48 -0.62 0.36 3.43
N PHE A 49 -1.82 0.64 2.97
CA PHE A 49 -2.12 1.78 2.13
C PHE A 49 -3.20 2.63 2.79
N LEU A 50 -2.85 3.84 3.21
CA LEU A 50 -3.82 4.83 3.68
C LEU A 50 -4.27 5.68 2.50
N LYS A 51 -5.53 5.55 2.14
CA LYS A 51 -6.16 6.33 1.08
C LYS A 51 -6.67 7.64 1.69
N GLU A 52 -6.12 8.76 1.27
CA GLU A 52 -6.42 10.08 1.83
C GLU A 52 -7.48 10.84 1.04
N ASN A 53 -7.80 10.41 -0.18
CA ASN A 53 -8.94 10.89 -0.96
C ASN A 53 -9.50 9.75 -1.81
N LYS A 54 -10.59 10.00 -2.53
CA LYS A 54 -11.26 8.98 -3.37
C LYS A 54 -10.65 8.88 -4.78
N GLY A 55 -9.33 9.03 -4.91
CA GLY A 55 -8.66 9.14 -6.20
C GLY A 55 -8.61 7.87 -7.04
N CYS A 56 -8.77 6.70 -6.42
CA CYS A 56 -8.71 5.42 -7.12
C CYS A 56 -9.76 4.45 -6.62
N LYS A 57 -10.22 3.59 -7.52
CA LYS A 57 -10.96 2.39 -7.17
C LYS A 57 -10.03 1.20 -7.19
N LEU A 58 -10.08 0.39 -6.16
CA LEU A 58 -9.28 -0.81 -6.03
C LEU A 58 -10.18 -2.03 -6.07
N SER A 59 -9.78 -3.02 -6.85
CA SER A 59 -10.46 -4.31 -6.90
C SER A 59 -9.44 -5.41 -6.79
N TYR A 60 -9.71 -6.43 -6.02
CA TYR A 60 -8.91 -7.62 -6.06
C TYR A 60 -9.75 -8.89 -5.89
N GLY A 61 -9.32 -9.95 -6.61
CA GLY A 61 -10.16 -11.09 -6.80
C GLY A 61 -11.42 -10.71 -7.58
N LEU A 62 -12.57 -11.15 -7.09
CA LEU A 62 -13.89 -10.84 -7.68
C LEU A 62 -14.63 -9.73 -6.93
N THR A 63 -13.99 -9.08 -5.98
CA THR A 63 -14.62 -8.09 -5.11
C THR A 63 -14.15 -6.70 -5.47
N ASP A 64 -15.10 -5.80 -5.74
CA ASP A 64 -14.83 -4.39 -5.94
C ASP A 64 -14.82 -3.67 -4.59
N TYR A 65 -13.77 -2.88 -4.36
CA TYR A 65 -13.64 -2.03 -3.19
C TYR A 65 -13.78 -0.59 -3.60
N ASP A 66 -14.91 -0.01 -3.27
CA ASP A 66 -15.10 1.44 -3.38
C ASP A 66 -14.77 2.04 -2.02
N PHE A 67 -13.47 2.26 -1.80
CA PHE A 67 -12.99 2.76 -0.52
C PHE A 67 -13.23 4.26 -0.42
N ASP A 68 -13.89 4.65 0.65
CA ASP A 68 -13.97 6.03 1.05
C ASP A 68 -12.59 6.55 1.47
N GLU A 69 -12.46 7.87 1.56
CA GLU A 69 -11.26 8.49 2.09
C GLU A 69 -10.98 8.06 3.54
N MET A 70 -9.72 8.14 3.97
CA MET A 70 -9.26 7.78 5.32
C MET A 70 -9.48 6.31 5.67
N THR A 71 -9.30 5.45 4.68
CA THR A 71 -9.32 4.00 4.89
C THR A 71 -7.94 3.41 4.69
N VAL A 72 -7.65 2.35 5.42
CA VAL A 72 -6.43 1.55 5.25
C VAL A 72 -6.79 0.24 4.57
N THR A 73 -6.08 -0.05 3.49
CA THR A 73 -6.15 -1.35 2.83
C THR A 73 -4.81 -2.06 2.93
N SER A 74 -4.82 -3.36 2.85
CA SER A 74 -3.62 -4.17 2.93
C SER A 74 -3.50 -5.12 1.75
N PHE A 75 -2.26 -5.34 1.32
CA PHE A 75 -1.94 -6.32 0.28
C PHE A 75 -0.84 -7.23 0.78
N ALA A 76 -0.92 -8.51 0.43
CA ALA A 76 0.09 -9.50 0.75
C ALA A 76 0.78 -10.00 -0.52
N PRO A 77 1.98 -10.60 -0.39
CA PRO A 77 2.64 -11.21 -1.54
C PRO A 77 1.74 -12.23 -2.25
N GLY A 78 1.75 -12.20 -3.57
CA GLY A 78 0.93 -13.08 -4.41
C GLY A 78 -0.44 -12.54 -4.77
N GLN A 79 -0.83 -11.39 -4.25
CA GLN A 79 -2.11 -10.77 -4.59
C GLN A 79 -2.04 -9.94 -5.87
N THR A 80 -3.14 -9.92 -6.60
CA THR A 80 -3.31 -9.14 -7.82
C THR A 80 -4.39 -8.09 -7.60
N ILE A 81 -4.08 -6.84 -7.94
CA ILE A 81 -4.93 -5.70 -7.65
C ILE A 81 -5.18 -4.92 -8.93
N HIS A 82 -6.45 -4.72 -9.25
CA HIS A 82 -6.86 -3.83 -10.32
C HIS A 82 -7.09 -2.43 -9.75
N VAL A 83 -6.38 -1.45 -10.30
CA VAL A 83 -6.50 -0.04 -9.93
C VAL A 83 -7.11 0.72 -11.09
N ALA A 84 -8.20 1.41 -10.85
CA ALA A 84 -8.85 2.27 -11.82
C ALA A 84 -8.96 3.70 -11.28
N PRO A 85 -8.82 4.73 -12.15
CA PRO A 85 -8.98 6.09 -11.70
C PRO A 85 -10.45 6.39 -11.35
N ASN A 86 -10.64 7.25 -10.36
CA ASN A 86 -11.95 7.81 -10.06
C ASN A 86 -12.11 9.11 -10.84
N PRO A 87 -13.07 9.21 -11.78
CA PRO A 87 -13.21 10.41 -12.61
C PRO A 87 -13.60 11.67 -11.83
N GLU A 88 -14.11 11.53 -10.62
CA GLU A 88 -14.48 12.66 -9.76
C GLU A 88 -13.28 13.29 -9.04
N VAL A 89 -12.16 12.59 -8.97
CA VAL A 89 -10.93 13.04 -8.31
C VAL A 89 -9.79 13.02 -9.31
N LYS A 90 -9.23 14.17 -9.60
CA LYS A 90 -8.21 14.30 -10.64
C LYS A 90 -6.88 13.66 -10.23
N TYR A 91 -6.46 13.85 -8.97
CA TYR A 91 -5.19 13.33 -8.46
C TYR A 91 -5.39 12.53 -7.18
N PRO A 92 -4.93 11.28 -7.12
CA PRO A 92 -5.03 10.47 -5.91
C PRO A 92 -4.01 10.92 -4.86
N ARG A 93 -4.40 10.82 -3.60
CA ARG A 93 -3.51 11.02 -2.46
C ARG A 93 -3.51 9.80 -1.57
N TRP A 94 -2.33 9.28 -1.27
CA TRP A 94 -2.17 8.13 -0.40
C TRP A 94 -0.82 8.14 0.29
N THR A 95 -0.76 7.42 1.39
CA THR A 95 0.46 7.15 2.14
C THR A 95 0.55 5.65 2.36
N ALA A 96 1.71 5.08 2.17
CA ALA A 96 1.89 3.63 2.28
C ALA A 96 3.18 3.26 2.98
N ILE A 97 3.15 2.12 3.66
CA ILE A 97 4.34 1.36 4.01
C ILE A 97 4.35 0.10 3.16
N VAL A 98 5.47 -0.15 2.51
CA VAL A 98 5.69 -1.31 1.65
C VAL A 98 6.93 -2.03 2.13
N PHE A 99 6.86 -3.34 2.31
CA PHE A 99 8.02 -4.10 2.76
C PHE A 99 8.08 -5.49 2.15
N HIS A 100 9.33 -5.93 1.93
CA HIS A 100 9.59 -7.24 1.40
C HIS A 100 9.46 -8.30 2.51
N PRO A 101 8.97 -9.52 2.20
CA PRO A 101 8.89 -10.59 3.20
C PRO A 101 10.22 -10.89 3.91
N ASP A 102 11.35 -10.71 3.24
CA ASP A 102 12.68 -10.96 3.82
C ASP A 102 13.00 -10.03 4.99
N LEU A 103 12.34 -8.89 5.10
CA LEU A 103 12.53 -7.99 6.25
C LEU A 103 12.18 -8.68 7.57
N LEU A 104 11.18 -9.55 7.54
CA LEU A 104 10.63 -10.21 8.72
C LEU A 104 11.11 -11.65 8.89
N ASN A 105 11.94 -12.17 7.98
CA ASN A 105 12.45 -13.51 8.06
C ASN A 105 13.20 -13.74 9.36
N ARG A 106 12.91 -14.86 10.03
CA ARG A 106 13.50 -15.25 11.33
C ARG A 106 13.09 -14.37 12.50
N THR A 107 12.06 -13.53 12.33
CA THR A 107 11.49 -12.75 13.44
C THR A 107 10.20 -13.39 13.94
N PRO A 108 9.80 -13.13 15.20
CA PRO A 108 8.50 -13.59 15.69
C PRO A 108 7.33 -13.03 14.88
N LEU A 109 7.42 -11.79 14.42
CA LEU A 109 6.40 -11.18 13.59
C LEU A 109 6.27 -11.91 12.25
N GLY A 110 7.39 -12.25 11.61
CA GLY A 110 7.38 -12.99 10.37
C GLY A 110 6.70 -14.35 10.47
N LYS A 111 6.88 -15.03 11.61
CA LYS A 111 6.21 -16.30 11.88
C LYS A 111 4.70 -16.14 12.08
N SER A 112 4.26 -14.97 12.50
CA SER A 112 2.86 -14.69 12.80
C SER A 112 2.10 -14.07 11.63
N MET A 113 2.78 -13.61 10.58
CA MET A 113 2.16 -12.87 9.48
C MET A 113 1.04 -13.65 8.78
N GLU A 114 1.19 -14.96 8.63
CA GLU A 114 0.16 -15.80 8.02
C GLU A 114 -1.12 -15.87 8.83
N LYS A 115 -1.05 -15.56 10.13
CA LYS A 115 -2.20 -15.57 11.05
C LYS A 115 -2.99 -14.28 11.03
N TYR A 116 -2.48 -13.21 10.41
CA TYR A 116 -3.18 -11.95 10.34
C TYR A 116 -4.19 -11.97 9.20
N GLU A 117 -5.45 -12.09 9.53
CA GLU A 117 -6.55 -12.08 8.58
C GLU A 117 -6.62 -10.81 7.75
N PHE A 118 -6.07 -9.71 8.26
CA PHE A 118 -6.05 -8.43 7.58
C PHE A 118 -5.38 -8.49 6.20
N PHE A 119 -4.45 -9.42 5.99
CA PHE A 119 -3.78 -9.64 4.70
C PHE A 119 -4.42 -10.75 3.87
N ASP A 120 -5.52 -11.34 4.32
CA ASP A 120 -6.20 -12.42 3.61
C ASP A 120 -7.23 -11.87 2.63
N TYR A 121 -7.31 -12.46 1.44
CA TYR A 121 -8.34 -12.15 0.45
C TYR A 121 -9.77 -12.28 0.98
N SER A 122 -9.99 -13.24 1.86
CA SER A 122 -11.34 -13.50 2.42
C SER A 122 -11.80 -12.47 3.44
N SER A 123 -10.86 -11.70 3.99
CA SER A 123 -11.13 -10.72 5.07
C SER A 123 -10.97 -9.28 4.59
N ASN A 124 -11.10 -9.06 3.30
CA ASN A 124 -10.76 -7.81 2.65
C ASN A 124 -11.80 -6.71 2.83
N GLU A 125 -11.87 -6.16 4.01
CA GLU A 125 -12.59 -4.93 4.23
C GLU A 125 -11.59 -3.82 4.54
N ALA A 126 -11.78 -2.68 3.89
CA ALA A 126 -11.01 -1.50 4.23
C ALA A 126 -11.33 -1.08 5.65
N LEU A 127 -10.30 -0.80 6.44
CA LEU A 127 -10.48 -0.27 7.78
C LEU A 127 -10.72 1.24 7.70
N HIS A 128 -11.89 1.65 8.18
CA HIS A 128 -12.19 3.06 8.38
C HIS A 128 -11.56 3.53 9.68
N LEU A 129 -10.65 4.49 9.60
CA LEU A 129 -9.92 4.98 10.77
C LEU A 129 -10.60 6.20 11.37
N SER A 130 -10.64 6.26 12.70
CA SER A 130 -10.97 7.48 13.42
C SER A 130 -9.85 8.51 13.25
N THR A 131 -10.12 9.76 13.57
CA THR A 131 -9.11 10.83 13.54
C THR A 131 -7.89 10.48 14.37
N ALA A 132 -8.09 9.95 15.58
CA ALA A 132 -6.99 9.53 16.44
C ALA A 132 -6.17 8.39 15.85
N GLU A 133 -6.83 7.41 15.25
CA GLU A 133 -6.16 6.28 14.60
C GLU A 133 -5.34 6.72 13.37
N ILE A 134 -5.84 7.67 12.59
CA ILE A 134 -5.11 8.26 11.46
C ILE A 134 -3.82 8.93 11.96
N GLU A 135 -3.90 9.69 13.04
CA GLU A 135 -2.72 10.34 13.63
C GLU A 135 -1.69 9.31 14.08
N ILE A 136 -2.12 8.25 14.74
CA ILE A 136 -1.22 7.16 15.15
C ILE A 136 -0.57 6.51 13.95
N PHE A 137 -1.33 6.20 12.91
CA PHE A 137 -0.81 5.61 11.68
C PHE A 137 0.27 6.50 11.04
N ARG A 138 -0.02 7.80 10.91
CA ARG A 138 0.91 8.77 10.35
C ARG A 138 2.17 8.94 11.20
N ASP A 139 2.01 8.97 12.53
CA ASP A 139 3.14 9.09 13.45
C ASP A 139 4.08 7.89 13.34
N VAL A 140 3.54 6.69 13.28
CA VAL A 140 4.34 5.46 13.11
C VAL A 140 5.09 5.48 11.78
N LEU A 141 4.43 5.85 10.69
CA LEU A 141 5.07 5.95 9.39
C LEU A 141 6.16 7.03 9.37
N SER A 142 5.94 8.15 10.05
CA SER A 142 6.93 9.21 10.19
C SER A 142 8.16 8.72 10.95
N MET A 143 7.98 7.97 12.03
CA MET A 143 9.09 7.37 12.78
C MET A 143 9.91 6.40 11.93
N ILE A 144 9.25 5.54 11.17
CA ILE A 144 9.93 4.62 10.24
C ILE A 144 10.69 5.42 9.19
N GLY A 145 10.07 6.44 8.61
CA GLY A 145 10.71 7.28 7.60
C GLY A 145 11.96 7.97 8.14
N GLN A 146 11.94 8.47 9.38
CA GLN A 146 13.10 9.07 10.02
C GLN A 146 14.24 8.06 10.19
N GLU A 147 13.94 6.83 10.59
CA GLU A 147 14.95 5.79 10.71
C GLU A 147 15.59 5.44 9.36
N LEU A 148 14.82 5.45 8.29
CA LEU A 148 15.33 5.16 6.95
C LEU A 148 16.28 6.22 6.43
N HIS A 149 16.23 7.45 6.95
CA HIS A 149 17.13 8.55 6.58
C HIS A 149 18.43 8.57 7.38
N HIS A 150 18.60 7.66 8.31
CA HIS A 150 19.85 7.57 9.10
C HIS A 150 20.93 6.73 8.43
#